data_58315c638c40458d30d9262208311a80
#
_entry.id   58315c638c40458d30d9262208311a80
#
_cell.length_a   1.000
_cell.length_b   1.000
_cell.length_c   1.000
_cell.angle_alpha   90.00
_cell.angle_beta   90.00
_cell.angle_gamma   90.00
#
_symmetry.space_group_name_H-M   'P 1'
#
loop_
_entity.id
_entity.type
_entity.pdbx_description
1 polymer ?
#
loop_
_entity_poly.entity_id
_entity_poly.type
_entity_poly.pdbx_seq_one_letter_code
_entity_poly.pdbx_strand_id
1 'polypeptide(L)'
;MPAGNSMFVRCVAVCLIALAGGVCSEPAFAYRPFEGTDAAVAAPGELEVELQPAGIQHERGTRTLIAPWAVLNIGLSEGWEAVFEGQRETPLSPSGPTELMNAGAFLKHVVVPGSLQEKSGPSVATEFGVLLPDSTGNRGAGLSWAGIVSQRWDWGTVHFNVETLLTREHRADVFVGAIVEGPSKWKLRPVAEVFYEKEFGLEETVSGLVGLIWQVSDKLSFDVAYRHAVINAHPLNEIRAGLTFAAPLRFEGAHNR
;
A
#
# COMPACT_ATOMS: atom_id res chain seq x y z
N MET A 1 43.28 -10.06 5.18
CA MET A 1 42.74 -8.69 5.02
C MET A 1 41.58 -8.75 4.04
N PRO A 2 40.33 -8.57 4.44
CA PRO A 2 39.22 -8.48 3.49
C PRO A 2 38.81 -7.03 3.33
N ALA A 3 38.91 -6.54 2.10
CA ALA A 3 38.28 -5.29 1.65
C ALA A 3 36.94 -5.65 1.01
N GLY A 4 35.83 -5.33 1.65
CA GLY A 4 34.51 -5.66 1.10
C GLY A 4 33.31 -5.05 1.84
N ASN A 5 33.36 -3.76 2.26
CA ASN A 5 32.21 -3.16 2.94
C ASN A 5 31.90 -1.70 2.54
N SER A 6 32.38 -1.20 1.39
CA SER A 6 32.18 0.21 1.05
C SER A 6 31.11 0.49 -0.02
N MET A 7 30.56 -0.54 -0.67
CA MET A 7 29.62 -0.34 -1.78
C MET A 7 28.15 -0.25 -1.34
N PHE A 8 27.77 -0.96 -0.27
CA PHE A 8 26.39 -0.95 0.22
C PHE A 8 25.99 0.35 0.92
N VAL A 9 26.94 0.98 1.63
CA VAL A 9 26.70 2.26 2.32
C VAL A 9 26.58 3.43 1.33
N ARG A 10 27.18 3.35 0.16
CA ARG A 10 27.11 4.43 -0.85
C ARG A 10 25.78 4.46 -1.61
N CYS A 11 25.10 3.33 -1.79
CA CYS A 11 23.78 3.31 -2.46
C CYS A 11 22.66 3.90 -1.61
N VAL A 12 22.69 3.72 -0.28
CA VAL A 12 21.69 4.30 0.62
C VAL A 12 21.85 5.82 0.76
N ALA A 13 23.09 6.33 0.70
CA ALA A 13 23.36 7.77 0.82
C ALA A 13 22.99 8.58 -0.44
N VAL A 14 22.96 7.97 -1.62
CA VAL A 14 22.61 8.66 -2.89
C VAL A 14 21.10 8.87 -3.01
N CYS A 15 20.26 8.02 -2.42
CA CYS A 15 18.80 8.22 -2.42
C CYS A 15 18.33 9.37 -1.52
N LEU A 16 19.11 9.83 -0.55
CA LEU A 16 18.72 10.88 0.40
C LEU A 16 19.03 12.33 -0.04
N ILE A 17 19.79 12.54 -1.11
CA ILE A 17 20.28 13.89 -1.51
C ILE A 17 19.43 14.53 -2.63
N ALA A 18 18.51 13.80 -3.28
CA ALA A 18 17.70 14.34 -4.39
C ALA A 18 16.44 15.13 -3.94
N LEU A 19 16.25 15.40 -2.64
CA LEU A 19 15.02 15.96 -2.06
C LEU A 19 14.95 17.49 -1.94
N ALA A 20 15.88 18.24 -2.54
CA ALA A 20 15.93 19.71 -2.43
C ALA A 20 15.59 20.43 -3.75
N GLY A 21 14.36 20.27 -4.23
CA GLY A 21 13.86 21.06 -5.37
C GLY A 21 12.40 21.38 -5.16
N GLY A 22 12.09 22.58 -4.61
CA GLY A 22 10.74 23.01 -4.33
C GLY A 22 9.89 23.16 -5.58
N VAL A 23 8.91 22.30 -5.72
CA VAL A 23 7.68 22.50 -6.47
C VAL A 23 6.57 22.27 -5.44
N CYS A 24 5.59 23.17 -5.35
CA CYS A 24 4.40 22.93 -4.53
C CYS A 24 3.71 21.66 -5.08
N SER A 25 4.03 20.52 -4.51
CA SER A 25 3.28 19.29 -4.71
C SER A 25 2.33 19.14 -3.54
N GLU A 26 1.13 18.70 -3.82
CA GLU A 26 0.19 18.30 -2.79
C GLU A 26 0.83 17.23 -1.90
N PRO A 27 0.45 17.15 -0.61
CA PRO A 27 1.03 16.16 0.27
C PRO A 27 0.75 14.76 -0.27
N ALA A 28 1.78 13.94 -0.42
CA ALA A 28 1.65 12.52 -0.69
C ALA A 28 0.87 11.90 0.49
N PHE A 29 -0.29 11.33 0.20
CA PHE A 29 -1.10 10.64 1.20
C PHE A 29 -0.65 9.18 1.21
N ALA A 30 0.05 8.80 2.28
CA ALA A 30 0.42 7.41 2.51
C ALA A 30 -0.85 6.54 2.58
N TYR A 31 -0.81 5.44 1.84
CA TYR A 31 -1.85 4.40 1.85
C TYR A 31 -1.60 3.40 2.94
N ARG A 32 -0.37 3.28 3.31
CA ARG A 32 0.06 2.48 4.45
C ARG A 32 -0.41 3.10 5.78
N PRO A 33 -0.72 2.27 6.77
CA PRO A 33 -0.41 0.82 6.88
C PRO A 33 -1.60 -0.11 6.58
N PHE A 34 -2.56 0.26 5.75
CA PHE A 34 -3.84 -0.43 5.55
C PHE A 34 -3.76 -1.61 4.56
N GLU A 35 -4.82 -2.44 4.53
CA GLU A 35 -5.10 -3.41 3.47
C GLU A 35 -6.00 -2.77 2.39
N GLY A 36 -6.91 -1.93 2.81
CA GLY A 36 -7.76 -1.17 1.90
C GLY A 36 -7.06 0.05 1.32
N THR A 37 -7.74 0.85 0.46
CA THR A 37 -7.21 1.97 -0.32
C THR A 37 -8.07 3.24 -0.24
N ASP A 38 -7.55 4.46 -0.55
CA ASP A 38 -8.30 5.71 -0.61
C ASP A 38 -8.76 6.06 -2.05
N ALA A 39 -9.47 7.14 -2.22
CA ALA A 39 -9.90 7.62 -3.53
C ALA A 39 -9.00 8.73 -4.10
N ALA A 40 -7.73 8.84 -3.65
CA ALA A 40 -6.74 9.71 -4.26
C ALA A 40 -5.92 8.95 -5.32
N VAL A 41 -5.15 9.66 -6.12
CA VAL A 41 -4.18 9.15 -7.07
C VAL A 41 -2.97 10.05 -7.07
N ALA A 42 -1.80 9.52 -7.37
CA ALA A 42 -0.58 10.29 -7.53
C ALA A 42 -0.72 11.35 -8.62
N ALA A 43 -0.07 12.51 -8.44
CA ALA A 43 -0.11 13.59 -9.42
C ALA A 43 0.54 13.16 -10.75
N PRO A 44 0.09 13.70 -11.90
CA PRO A 44 0.68 13.35 -13.19
C PRO A 44 2.19 13.54 -13.22
N GLY A 45 2.93 12.47 -13.56
CA GLY A 45 4.41 12.48 -13.57
C GLY A 45 5.05 12.39 -12.18
N GLU A 46 4.30 12.00 -11.15
CA GLU A 46 4.80 11.66 -9.82
C GLU A 46 4.88 10.14 -9.64
N LEU A 47 5.89 9.69 -8.94
CA LEU A 47 6.02 8.34 -8.39
C LEU A 47 5.85 8.42 -6.89
N GLU A 48 4.86 7.73 -6.36
CA GLU A 48 4.76 7.47 -4.92
C GLU A 48 5.19 6.04 -4.64
N VAL A 49 6.05 5.88 -3.64
CA VAL A 49 6.57 4.58 -3.21
C VAL A 49 6.16 4.34 -1.77
N GLU A 50 5.42 3.28 -1.56
CA GLU A 50 5.06 2.77 -0.26
C GLU A 50 5.91 1.54 0.04
N LEU A 51 6.64 1.56 1.12
CA LEU A 51 7.58 0.50 1.46
C LEU A 51 7.38 0.03 2.90
N GLN A 52 7.18 -1.27 3.08
CA GLN A 52 7.30 -1.94 4.37
C GLN A 52 8.65 -2.64 4.44
N PRO A 53 9.66 -2.02 5.06
CA PRO A 53 10.96 -2.66 5.23
C PRO A 53 10.94 -3.78 6.26
N ALA A 54 9.94 -3.80 7.16
CA ALA A 54 9.78 -4.85 8.15
C ALA A 54 8.34 -5.00 8.63
N GLY A 55 7.85 -6.25 8.61
CA GLY A 55 6.63 -6.70 9.25
C GLY A 55 6.85 -8.09 9.84
N ILE A 56 6.35 -8.34 11.04
CA ILE A 56 6.40 -9.66 11.68
C ILE A 56 4.96 -10.11 11.92
N GLN A 57 4.62 -11.21 11.29
CA GLN A 57 3.35 -11.88 11.43
C GLN A 57 3.51 -13.15 12.28
N HIS A 58 2.52 -13.40 13.11
CA HIS A 58 2.40 -14.62 13.90
C HIS A 58 1.03 -15.24 13.73
N GLU A 59 0.97 -16.42 13.12
CA GLU A 59 -0.24 -17.18 12.86
C GLU A 59 0.00 -18.66 13.10
N ARG A 60 -0.90 -19.35 13.85
CA ARG A 60 -0.87 -20.81 14.08
C ARG A 60 0.49 -21.36 14.52
N GLY A 61 1.23 -20.59 15.33
CA GLY A 61 2.58 -20.96 15.78
C GLY A 61 3.69 -20.72 14.79
N THR A 62 3.38 -20.25 13.58
CA THR A 62 4.34 -19.80 12.58
C THR A 62 4.65 -18.34 12.76
N ARG A 63 5.94 -17.97 12.64
CA ARG A 63 6.37 -16.57 12.53
C ARG A 63 6.92 -16.31 11.15
N THR A 64 6.42 -15.28 10.51
CA THR A 64 6.81 -14.87 9.15
C THR A 64 7.30 -13.43 9.16
N LEU A 65 8.43 -13.19 8.50
CA LEU A 65 8.92 -11.85 8.16
C LEU A 65 8.36 -11.48 6.80
N ILE A 66 7.62 -10.36 6.75
CA ILE A 66 7.16 -9.72 5.51
C ILE A 66 8.07 -8.53 5.26
N ALA A 67 9.05 -8.69 4.36
CA ALA A 67 10.06 -7.65 4.11
C ALA A 67 10.88 -7.94 2.83
N PRO A 68 10.85 -7.00 1.83
CA PRO A 68 9.98 -5.86 1.73
C PRO A 68 8.56 -6.22 1.28
N TRP A 69 7.58 -5.38 1.61
CA TRP A 69 6.36 -5.20 0.84
C TRP A 69 6.43 -3.81 0.22
N ALA A 70 6.17 -3.70 -1.07
CA ALA A 70 6.27 -2.46 -1.81
C ALA A 70 5.06 -2.25 -2.71
N VAL A 71 4.57 -1.01 -2.74
CA VAL A 71 3.59 -0.50 -3.71
C VAL A 71 4.21 0.69 -4.43
N LEU A 72 4.08 0.73 -5.75
CA LEU A 72 4.54 1.80 -6.62
C LEU A 72 3.33 2.41 -7.30
N ASN A 73 3.01 3.66 -6.97
CA ASN A 73 1.91 4.42 -7.54
C ASN A 73 2.49 5.43 -8.54
N ILE A 74 2.11 5.34 -9.80
CA ILE A 74 2.62 6.18 -10.89
C ILE A 74 1.48 7.03 -11.44
N GLY A 75 1.50 8.33 -11.19
CA GLY A 75 0.54 9.27 -11.75
C GLY A 75 0.69 9.38 -13.27
N LEU A 76 -0.32 8.90 -14.01
CA LEU A 76 -0.31 8.86 -15.48
C LEU A 76 -0.85 10.15 -16.08
N SER A 77 -2.00 10.59 -15.59
CA SER A 77 -2.69 11.79 -16.03
C SER A 77 -3.65 12.23 -14.92
N GLU A 78 -4.34 13.36 -15.08
CA GLU A 78 -5.31 13.82 -14.10
C GLU A 78 -6.35 12.71 -13.81
N GLY A 79 -6.42 12.31 -12.54
CA GLY A 79 -7.35 11.28 -12.07
C GLY A 79 -7.00 9.83 -12.44
N TRP A 80 -5.81 9.55 -13.00
CA TRP A 80 -5.37 8.21 -13.33
C TRP A 80 -3.99 7.88 -12.79
N GLU A 81 -3.85 6.71 -12.18
CA GLU A 81 -2.57 6.16 -11.76
C GLU A 81 -2.43 4.68 -12.13
N ALA A 82 -1.18 4.25 -12.34
CA ALA A 82 -0.82 2.84 -12.41
C ALA A 82 -0.23 2.42 -11.06
N VAL A 83 -0.69 1.27 -10.56
CA VAL A 83 -0.27 0.69 -9.28
C VAL A 83 0.43 -0.65 -9.55
N PHE A 84 1.60 -0.84 -8.95
CA PHE A 84 2.34 -2.11 -8.96
C PHE A 84 2.67 -2.49 -7.53
N GLU A 85 2.38 -3.72 -7.16
CA GLU A 85 2.66 -4.20 -5.81
C GLU A 85 3.33 -5.56 -5.79
N GLY A 86 3.89 -5.91 -4.64
CA GLY A 86 4.45 -7.21 -4.35
C GLY A 86 5.13 -7.26 -3.01
N GLN A 87 5.18 -8.45 -2.42
CA GLN A 87 5.79 -8.65 -1.12
C GLN A 87 6.68 -9.88 -1.10
N ARG A 88 7.63 -9.86 -0.18
CA ARG A 88 8.50 -10.97 0.12
C ARG A 88 8.21 -11.49 1.52
N GLU A 89 7.93 -12.78 1.59
CA GLU A 89 7.69 -13.48 2.84
C GLU A 89 8.80 -14.47 3.15
N THR A 90 9.24 -14.51 4.41
CA THR A 90 10.26 -15.44 4.89
C THR A 90 9.80 -16.06 6.20
N PRO A 91 9.43 -17.37 6.20
CA PRO A 91 9.12 -18.08 7.42
C PRO A 91 10.33 -18.13 8.35
N LEU A 92 10.20 -17.61 9.58
CA LEU A 92 11.26 -17.55 10.59
C LEU A 92 11.19 -18.74 11.55
N SER A 93 9.99 -19.22 11.86
CA SER A 93 9.76 -20.33 12.79
C SER A 93 8.43 -21.02 12.50
N PRO A 94 8.40 -22.30 12.05
CA PRO A 94 9.57 -23.01 11.56
C PRO A 94 10.19 -22.30 10.37
N SER A 95 11.51 -22.41 10.20
CA SER A 95 12.20 -21.77 9.06
C SER A 95 11.82 -22.45 7.75
N GLY A 96 11.61 -21.64 6.71
CA GLY A 96 11.23 -22.10 5.38
C GLY A 96 11.87 -21.26 4.27
N PRO A 97 11.63 -21.63 3.01
CA PRO A 97 12.10 -20.83 1.87
C PRO A 97 11.44 -19.45 1.89
N THR A 98 12.15 -18.50 1.33
CA THR A 98 11.60 -17.16 1.06
C THR A 98 10.77 -17.20 -0.21
N GLU A 99 9.60 -16.57 -0.16
CA GLU A 99 8.67 -16.51 -1.28
C GLU A 99 8.44 -15.05 -1.70
N LEU A 100 8.22 -14.83 -3.00
CA LEU A 100 7.79 -13.56 -3.57
C LEU A 100 6.32 -13.72 -3.96
N MET A 101 5.45 -13.00 -3.28
CA MET A 101 4.01 -13.19 -3.31
C MET A 101 3.27 -11.88 -3.60
N ASN A 102 1.98 -12.00 -3.89
CA ASN A 102 1.05 -10.89 -4.05
C ASN A 102 1.50 -9.85 -5.08
N ALA A 103 2.18 -10.31 -6.16
CA ALA A 103 2.50 -9.44 -7.27
C ALA A 103 1.22 -9.04 -8.01
N GLY A 104 1.02 -7.73 -8.24
CA GLY A 104 -0.14 -7.18 -8.91
C GLY A 104 0.22 -5.99 -9.79
N ALA A 105 -0.66 -5.71 -10.77
CA ALA A 105 -0.59 -4.52 -11.61
C ALA A 105 -2.01 -4.00 -11.88
N PHE A 106 -2.28 -2.75 -11.48
CA PHE A 106 -3.61 -2.18 -11.48
C PHE A 106 -3.62 -0.79 -12.11
N LEU A 107 -4.81 -0.36 -12.49
CA LEU A 107 -5.12 1.01 -12.87
C LEU A 107 -6.18 1.54 -11.92
N LYS A 108 -5.92 2.70 -11.33
CA LYS A 108 -6.85 3.41 -10.45
C LYS A 108 -7.33 4.69 -11.11
N HIS A 109 -8.61 4.97 -10.96
CA HIS A 109 -9.25 6.14 -11.57
C HIS A 109 -10.21 6.83 -10.61
N VAL A 110 -10.04 8.14 -10.47
CA VAL A 110 -10.96 9.01 -9.73
C VAL A 110 -12.20 9.27 -10.59
N VAL A 111 -13.30 8.61 -10.26
CA VAL A 111 -14.59 8.72 -10.99
C VAL A 111 -15.32 9.99 -10.60
N VAL A 112 -15.31 10.33 -9.29
CA VAL A 112 -15.94 11.55 -8.76
C VAL A 112 -14.92 12.28 -7.89
N PRO A 113 -14.35 13.40 -8.36
CA PRO A 113 -13.48 14.22 -7.53
C PRO A 113 -14.28 14.88 -6.40
N GLY A 114 -13.83 14.69 -5.16
CA GLY A 114 -14.44 15.18 -3.93
C GLY A 114 -13.43 15.76 -2.94
N SER A 115 -13.63 15.49 -1.66
CA SER A 115 -12.85 16.09 -0.58
C SER A 115 -11.36 15.75 -0.58
N LEU A 116 -10.94 14.66 -1.23
CA LEU A 116 -9.53 14.35 -1.41
C LEU A 116 -8.87 15.11 -2.56
N GLN A 117 -9.68 15.65 -3.49
CA GLN A 117 -9.26 16.50 -4.60
C GLN A 117 -9.70 17.96 -4.38
N GLU A 118 -9.75 18.40 -3.10
CA GLU A 118 -10.09 19.76 -2.67
C GLU A 118 -11.45 20.25 -3.23
N LYS A 119 -12.41 19.33 -3.48
CA LYS A 119 -13.80 19.62 -3.89
C LYS A 119 -14.76 19.24 -2.77
N SER A 120 -16.00 19.67 -2.90
CA SER A 120 -17.06 19.32 -1.94
C SER A 120 -17.58 17.88 -2.17
N GLY A 121 -17.99 17.23 -1.09
CA GLY A 121 -18.57 15.89 -1.13
C GLY A 121 -17.54 14.75 -1.13
N PRO A 122 -18.01 13.51 -1.23
CA PRO A 122 -17.13 12.35 -1.23
C PRO A 122 -16.35 12.23 -2.54
N SER A 123 -15.10 11.79 -2.40
CA SER A 123 -14.28 11.33 -3.52
C SER A 123 -14.64 9.87 -3.81
N VAL A 124 -14.81 9.52 -5.07
CA VAL A 124 -15.10 8.15 -5.50
C VAL A 124 -14.06 7.72 -6.52
N ALA A 125 -13.42 6.58 -6.29
CA ALA A 125 -12.49 5.99 -7.23
C ALA A 125 -12.85 4.53 -7.52
N THR A 126 -12.28 4.00 -8.58
CA THR A 126 -12.27 2.58 -8.90
C THR A 126 -10.86 2.14 -9.21
N GLU A 127 -10.51 0.94 -8.81
CA GLU A 127 -9.25 0.29 -9.15
C GLU A 127 -9.54 -1.06 -9.76
N PHE A 128 -8.80 -1.42 -10.80
CA PHE A 128 -8.96 -2.72 -11.47
C PHE A 128 -7.63 -3.17 -12.06
N GLY A 129 -7.40 -4.47 -12.07
CA GLY A 129 -6.14 -4.97 -12.56
C GLY A 129 -6.02 -6.49 -12.51
N VAL A 130 -4.78 -6.91 -12.59
CA VAL A 130 -4.40 -8.32 -12.66
C VAL A 130 -3.53 -8.71 -11.48
N LEU A 131 -3.85 -9.85 -10.89
CA LEU A 131 -2.96 -10.55 -9.98
C LEU A 131 -1.99 -11.36 -10.82
N LEU A 132 -0.70 -11.05 -10.72
CA LEU A 132 0.35 -11.72 -11.48
C LEU A 132 0.72 -13.05 -10.82
N PRO A 133 1.20 -14.03 -11.60
CA PRO A 133 1.72 -15.27 -11.03
C PRO A 133 2.83 -15.00 -10.01
N ASP A 134 2.78 -15.65 -8.86
CA ASP A 134 3.86 -15.58 -7.88
C ASP A 134 5.13 -16.23 -8.45
N SER A 135 6.29 -15.71 -8.10
CA SER A 135 7.57 -16.28 -8.56
C SER A 135 7.82 -17.66 -7.95
N THR A 136 7.30 -17.87 -6.74
CA THR A 136 7.26 -19.13 -6.00
C THR A 136 5.82 -19.35 -5.54
N GLY A 137 5.37 -20.59 -5.41
CA GLY A 137 4.01 -20.90 -4.99
C GLY A 137 3.01 -20.88 -6.15
N ASN A 138 2.00 -20.00 -6.10
CA ASN A 138 0.91 -19.99 -7.05
C ASN A 138 1.29 -19.39 -8.40
N ARG A 139 1.19 -20.17 -9.46
CA ARG A 139 1.52 -19.77 -10.84
C ARG A 139 0.31 -19.29 -11.64
N GLY A 140 -0.87 -19.25 -11.03
CA GLY A 140 -2.08 -18.72 -11.65
C GLY A 140 -2.05 -17.19 -11.76
N ALA A 141 -2.93 -16.66 -12.58
CA ALA A 141 -3.21 -15.23 -12.66
C ALA A 141 -4.66 -14.98 -12.23
N GLY A 142 -4.92 -13.82 -11.64
CA GLY A 142 -6.25 -13.43 -11.20
C GLY A 142 -6.63 -12.05 -11.73
N LEU A 143 -7.84 -11.61 -11.36
CA LEU A 143 -8.37 -10.29 -11.69
C LEU A 143 -8.91 -9.66 -10.41
N SER A 144 -8.78 -8.35 -10.29
CA SER A 144 -9.35 -7.57 -9.20
C SER A 144 -10.13 -6.37 -9.74
N TRP A 145 -11.18 -6.00 -9.02
CA TRP A 145 -11.91 -4.77 -9.18
C TRP A 145 -12.34 -4.24 -7.82
N ALA A 146 -12.02 -2.97 -7.53
CA ALA A 146 -12.39 -2.27 -6.32
C ALA A 146 -13.20 -1.00 -6.60
N GLY A 147 -14.18 -0.74 -5.74
CA GLY A 147 -14.87 0.53 -5.60
C GLY A 147 -14.50 1.18 -4.28
N ILE A 148 -14.13 2.45 -4.31
CA ILE A 148 -13.55 3.18 -3.19
C ILE A 148 -14.30 4.47 -3.00
N VAL A 149 -14.70 4.76 -1.74
CA VAL A 149 -15.33 6.04 -1.37
C VAL A 149 -14.57 6.63 -0.21
N SER A 150 -14.15 7.89 -0.34
CA SER A 150 -13.40 8.60 0.70
C SER A 150 -14.04 9.94 1.00
N GLN A 151 -14.12 10.30 2.27
CA GLN A 151 -14.61 11.61 2.69
C GLN A 151 -13.73 12.17 3.80
N ARG A 152 -13.26 13.40 3.61
CA ARG A 152 -12.48 14.17 4.59
C ARG A 152 -13.39 15.19 5.28
N TRP A 153 -13.19 15.31 6.59
CA TRP A 153 -13.75 16.32 7.47
C TRP A 153 -12.63 16.95 8.32
N ASP A 154 -12.92 17.98 9.06
CA ASP A 154 -11.94 18.62 9.95
C ASP A 154 -11.45 17.68 11.07
N TRP A 155 -12.25 16.74 11.51
CA TRP A 155 -11.91 15.78 12.57
C TRP A 155 -11.17 14.54 12.06
N GLY A 156 -11.16 14.27 10.75
CA GLY A 156 -10.51 13.09 10.18
C GLY A 156 -11.01 12.73 8.79
N THR A 157 -10.48 11.64 8.26
CA THR A 157 -10.86 11.08 6.96
C THR A 157 -11.38 9.66 7.14
N VAL A 158 -12.42 9.29 6.39
CA VAL A 158 -12.95 7.93 6.35
C VAL A 158 -12.88 7.42 4.91
N HIS A 159 -12.43 6.18 4.75
CA HIS A 159 -12.44 5.48 3.47
C HIS A 159 -13.26 4.20 3.61
N PHE A 160 -14.00 3.88 2.58
CA PHE A 160 -14.78 2.66 2.49
C PHE A 160 -14.42 1.94 1.19
N ASN A 161 -14.10 0.66 1.29
CA ASN A 161 -13.62 -0.17 0.19
C ASN A 161 -14.54 -1.38 0.02
N VAL A 162 -14.86 -1.69 -1.23
CA VAL A 162 -15.45 -2.97 -1.63
C VAL A 162 -14.62 -3.49 -2.79
N GLU A 163 -14.09 -4.69 -2.66
CA GLU A 163 -13.32 -5.32 -3.72
C GLU A 163 -13.89 -6.70 -4.04
N THR A 164 -13.78 -7.09 -5.30
CA THR A 164 -14.11 -8.43 -5.78
C THR A 164 -12.95 -8.95 -6.60
N LEU A 165 -12.54 -10.18 -6.33
CA LEU A 165 -11.41 -10.80 -7.01
C LEU A 165 -11.83 -12.14 -7.64
N LEU A 166 -11.20 -12.45 -8.73
CA LEU A 166 -10.96 -13.82 -9.16
C LEU A 166 -9.53 -14.15 -8.76
N THR A 167 -9.34 -14.99 -7.74
CA THR A 167 -8.01 -15.30 -7.20
C THR A 167 -7.15 -16.05 -8.22
N ARG A 168 -5.86 -16.23 -7.90
CA ARG A 168 -4.92 -17.01 -8.75
C ARG A 168 -5.34 -18.46 -8.92
N GLU A 169 -6.09 -19.02 -7.96
CA GLU A 169 -6.72 -20.34 -8.02
C GLU A 169 -8.08 -20.34 -8.72
N HIS A 170 -8.49 -19.22 -9.31
CA HIS A 170 -9.77 -19.00 -9.97
C HIS A 170 -10.98 -19.18 -9.03
N ARG A 171 -10.84 -18.79 -7.76
CA ARG A 171 -11.95 -18.69 -6.82
C ARG A 171 -12.45 -17.25 -6.76
N ALA A 172 -13.72 -17.09 -6.47
CA ALA A 172 -14.26 -15.77 -6.17
C ALA A 172 -13.84 -15.34 -4.77
N ASP A 173 -13.51 -14.07 -4.62
CA ASP A 173 -13.22 -13.43 -3.36
C ASP A 173 -13.94 -12.08 -3.25
N VAL A 174 -14.30 -11.68 -2.04
CA VAL A 174 -14.93 -10.40 -1.73
C VAL A 174 -14.29 -9.82 -0.48
N PHE A 175 -13.81 -8.58 -0.59
CA PHE A 175 -13.31 -7.77 0.52
C PHE A 175 -14.24 -6.58 0.77
N VAL A 176 -14.51 -6.27 2.04
CA VAL A 176 -15.22 -5.06 2.47
C VAL A 176 -14.49 -4.47 3.65
N GLY A 177 -13.99 -3.23 3.52
CA GLY A 177 -13.20 -2.58 4.55
C GLY A 177 -13.60 -1.13 4.80
N ALA A 178 -13.28 -0.65 5.99
CA ALA A 178 -13.42 0.73 6.39
C ALA A 178 -12.18 1.20 7.14
N ILE A 179 -11.65 2.35 6.74
CA ILE A 179 -10.48 3.01 7.33
C ILE A 179 -10.91 4.33 7.93
N VAL A 180 -10.34 4.67 9.08
CA VAL A 180 -10.49 5.97 9.74
C VAL A 180 -9.12 6.52 10.04
N GLU A 181 -8.86 7.75 9.57
CA GLU A 181 -7.66 8.51 9.90
C GLU A 181 -8.00 9.75 10.72
N GLY A 182 -7.12 10.13 11.63
CA GLY A 182 -7.20 11.40 12.34
C GLY A 182 -7.06 12.61 11.40
N PRO A 183 -7.17 13.84 11.96
CA PRO A 183 -7.14 15.07 11.15
C PRO A 183 -5.91 15.16 10.25
N SER A 184 -6.10 15.41 8.95
CA SER A 184 -5.03 15.47 7.94
C SER A 184 -3.96 16.54 8.26
N LYS A 185 -4.32 17.57 9.01
CA LYS A 185 -3.40 18.64 9.47
C LYS A 185 -2.45 18.20 10.60
N TRP A 186 -2.69 17.05 11.22
CA TRP A 186 -1.83 16.55 12.29
C TRP A 186 -0.59 15.88 11.71
N LYS A 187 0.57 16.22 12.24
CA LYS A 187 1.83 15.56 11.88
C LYS A 187 1.89 14.11 12.34
N LEU A 188 1.21 13.78 13.43
CA LEU A 188 1.08 12.42 13.92
C LEU A 188 -0.42 12.09 13.94
N ARG A 189 -0.86 11.23 13.01
CA ARG A 189 -2.25 10.85 12.84
C ARG A 189 -2.49 9.45 13.38
N PRO A 190 -3.42 9.26 14.32
CA PRO A 190 -3.92 7.94 14.64
C PRO A 190 -4.74 7.40 13.49
N VAL A 191 -4.63 6.10 13.26
CA VAL A 191 -5.34 5.41 12.17
C VAL A 191 -5.90 4.10 12.67
N ALA A 192 -7.01 3.67 12.07
CA ALA A 192 -7.61 2.37 12.31
C ALA A 192 -8.26 1.85 11.04
N GLU A 193 -8.28 0.52 10.88
CA GLU A 193 -8.98 -0.17 9.82
C GLU A 193 -9.72 -1.38 10.40
N VAL A 194 -10.87 -1.69 9.83
CA VAL A 194 -11.56 -2.95 10.00
C VAL A 194 -11.99 -3.47 8.65
N PHE A 195 -11.85 -4.78 8.43
CA PHE A 195 -12.33 -5.40 7.21
C PHE A 195 -12.85 -6.82 7.42
N TYR A 196 -13.66 -7.25 6.48
CA TYR A 196 -14.09 -8.62 6.26
C TYR A 196 -13.70 -9.02 4.84
N GLU A 197 -13.14 -10.23 4.72
CA GLU A 197 -12.75 -10.82 3.45
C GLU A 197 -13.22 -12.28 3.39
N LYS A 198 -13.65 -12.72 2.22
CA LYS A 198 -14.13 -14.07 1.98
C LYS A 198 -13.66 -14.60 0.64
N GLU A 199 -12.68 -15.51 0.66
CA GLU A 199 -12.37 -16.36 -0.47
C GLU A 199 -13.29 -17.60 -0.41
N PHE A 200 -14.21 -17.70 -1.37
CA PHE A 200 -15.22 -18.72 -1.37
C PHE A 200 -14.62 -20.13 -1.52
N GLY A 201 -14.91 -20.97 -0.53
CA GLY A 201 -14.43 -22.35 -0.48
C GLY A 201 -13.03 -22.53 0.12
N LEU A 202 -12.40 -21.46 0.61
CA LEU A 202 -11.08 -21.54 1.24
C LEU A 202 -11.02 -20.80 2.58
N GLU A 203 -11.19 -19.48 2.59
CA GLU A 203 -10.84 -18.66 3.73
C GLU A 203 -11.86 -17.58 4.04
N GLU A 204 -11.98 -17.26 5.32
CA GLU A 204 -12.79 -16.18 5.85
C GLU A 204 -11.97 -15.41 6.89
N THR A 205 -11.81 -14.11 6.68
CA THR A 205 -11.01 -13.25 7.52
C THR A 205 -11.85 -12.10 8.08
N VAL A 206 -11.73 -11.87 9.39
CA VAL A 206 -12.15 -10.63 10.05
C VAL A 206 -10.92 -10.00 10.65
N SER A 207 -10.66 -8.75 10.34
CA SER A 207 -9.44 -8.06 10.75
C SER A 207 -9.71 -6.68 11.33
N GLY A 208 -8.88 -6.29 12.28
CA GLY A 208 -8.78 -4.93 12.80
C GLY A 208 -7.32 -4.51 12.92
N LEU A 209 -7.03 -3.28 12.53
CA LEU A 209 -5.72 -2.66 12.59
C LEU A 209 -5.83 -1.32 13.33
N VAL A 210 -4.82 -1.01 14.13
CA VAL A 210 -4.63 0.31 14.72
C VAL A 210 -3.18 0.74 14.54
N GLY A 211 -2.95 2.02 14.29
CA GLY A 211 -1.62 2.50 13.99
C GLY A 211 -1.47 4.02 14.10
N LEU A 212 -0.30 4.48 13.69
CA LEU A 212 0.07 5.89 13.63
C LEU A 212 0.79 6.15 12.32
N ILE A 213 0.46 7.27 11.68
CA ILE A 213 1.21 7.83 10.55
C ILE A 213 1.88 9.13 11.03
N TRP A 214 3.19 9.22 10.84
CA TRP A 214 3.98 10.41 11.13
C TRP A 214 4.39 11.10 9.83
N GLN A 215 3.73 12.23 9.52
CA GLN A 215 4.04 13.08 8.38
C GLN A 215 5.28 13.93 8.69
N VAL A 216 6.41 13.60 8.10
CA VAL A 216 7.69 14.31 8.27
C VAL A 216 7.75 15.54 7.38
N SER A 217 7.33 15.39 6.12
CA SER A 217 7.19 16.44 5.12
C SER A 217 6.03 16.12 4.18
N ASP A 218 5.72 17.02 3.25
CA ASP A 218 4.66 16.78 2.25
C ASP A 218 4.93 15.56 1.35
N LYS A 219 6.19 15.08 1.32
CA LYS A 219 6.65 13.99 0.46
C LYS A 219 7.17 12.77 1.21
N LEU A 220 7.13 12.78 2.54
CA LEU A 220 7.67 11.67 3.34
C LEU A 220 6.84 11.47 4.59
N SER A 221 6.36 10.27 4.79
CA SER A 221 5.76 9.81 6.02
C SER A 221 6.35 8.48 6.47
N PHE A 222 6.22 8.20 7.76
CA PHE A 222 6.48 6.89 8.37
C PHE A 222 5.21 6.38 9.02
N ASP A 223 5.06 5.08 9.07
CA ASP A 223 3.93 4.45 9.74
C ASP A 223 4.38 3.30 10.63
N VAL A 224 3.55 3.00 11.63
CA VAL A 224 3.63 1.79 12.43
C VAL A 224 2.23 1.36 12.78
N ALA A 225 1.95 0.06 12.68
CA ALA A 225 0.65 -0.49 13.02
C ALA A 225 0.74 -1.88 13.65
N TYR A 226 -0.31 -2.19 14.41
CA TYR A 226 -0.61 -3.53 14.90
C TYR A 226 -1.93 -3.99 14.30
N ARG A 227 -1.93 -5.18 13.71
CA ARG A 227 -3.08 -5.86 13.15
C ARG A 227 -3.40 -7.10 13.96
N HIS A 228 -4.67 -7.28 14.29
CA HIS A 228 -5.22 -8.52 14.79
C HIS A 228 -6.30 -9.01 13.84
N ALA A 229 -6.19 -10.26 13.39
CA ALA A 229 -7.19 -10.88 12.55
C ALA A 229 -7.58 -12.27 13.07
N VAL A 230 -8.74 -12.73 12.64
CA VAL A 230 -9.21 -14.10 12.83
C VAL A 230 -9.45 -14.69 11.45
N ILE A 231 -8.65 -15.71 11.10
CA ILE A 231 -8.69 -16.40 9.83
C ILE A 231 -9.18 -17.83 10.05
N ASN A 232 -10.36 -18.17 9.52
CA ASN A 232 -10.98 -19.49 9.76
C ASN A 232 -10.95 -19.91 11.24
N ALA A 233 -11.33 -18.99 12.15
CA ALA A 233 -11.31 -19.16 13.62
C ALA A 233 -9.89 -19.24 14.25
N HIS A 234 -8.82 -18.98 13.54
CA HIS A 234 -7.45 -18.91 14.06
C HIS A 234 -6.95 -17.46 14.16
N PRO A 235 -6.34 -17.08 15.29
CA PRO A 235 -5.84 -15.72 15.45
C PRO A 235 -4.53 -15.51 14.66
N LEU A 236 -4.44 -14.34 14.04
CA LEU A 236 -3.24 -13.77 13.45
C LEU A 236 -2.93 -12.46 14.16
N ASN A 237 -1.66 -12.22 14.44
CA ASN A 237 -1.15 -10.95 14.97
C ASN A 237 0.01 -10.49 14.11
N GLU A 238 0.02 -9.21 13.75
CA GLU A 238 1.08 -8.62 12.95
C GLU A 238 1.47 -7.25 13.50
N ILE A 239 2.79 -6.99 13.51
CA ILE A 239 3.34 -5.65 13.70
C ILE A 239 4.05 -5.29 12.41
N ARG A 240 3.72 -4.13 11.87
CA ARG A 240 4.34 -3.61 10.65
C ARG A 240 4.83 -2.18 10.84
N ALA A 241 5.92 -1.85 10.12
CA ALA A 241 6.44 -0.49 10.05
C ALA A 241 6.77 -0.17 8.61
N GLY A 242 6.50 1.03 8.19
CA GLY A 242 6.66 1.44 6.81
C GLY A 242 7.02 2.89 6.63
N LEU A 243 7.17 3.24 5.38
CA LEU A 243 7.37 4.62 4.93
C LEU A 243 6.73 4.80 3.56
N THR A 244 6.25 6.01 3.30
CA THR A 244 5.80 6.44 1.98
C THR A 244 6.58 7.67 1.58
N PHE A 245 7.04 7.71 0.33
CA PHE A 245 7.66 8.90 -0.22
C PHE A 245 7.23 9.14 -1.66
N ALA A 246 7.12 10.43 -2.05
CA ALA A 246 6.80 10.86 -3.39
C ALA A 246 7.99 11.57 -4.06
N ALA A 247 8.19 11.29 -5.34
CA ALA A 247 9.24 11.88 -6.15
C ALA A 247 8.75 12.18 -7.59
N PRO A 248 9.17 13.28 -8.21
CA PRO A 248 8.84 13.53 -9.60
C PRO A 248 9.55 12.54 -10.53
N LEU A 249 8.79 11.93 -11.44
CA LEU A 249 9.35 11.16 -12.55
C LEU A 249 9.86 12.16 -13.61
N ARG A 250 11.16 12.41 -13.64
CA ARG A 250 11.79 13.16 -14.73
C ARG A 250 12.03 12.20 -15.90
N PHE A 251 11.10 12.16 -16.83
CA PHE A 251 11.45 11.66 -18.16
C PHE A 251 12.35 12.74 -18.79
N GLU A 252 13.66 12.54 -18.83
CA GLU A 252 14.52 13.33 -19.72
C GLU A 252 14.04 13.07 -21.15
N GLY A 253 13.10 13.89 -21.60
CA GLY A 253 12.64 13.90 -22.98
C GLY A 253 13.82 14.23 -23.86
N ALA A 254 14.17 13.31 -24.76
CA ALA A 254 15.03 13.59 -25.92
C ALA A 254 14.35 14.67 -26.80
N HIS A 255 14.53 15.93 -26.41
CA HIS A 255 14.23 17.08 -27.25
C HIS A 255 15.53 17.87 -27.41
N ASN A 256 16.34 17.42 -28.39
CA ASN A 256 17.22 18.27 -29.21
C ASN A 256 17.90 17.40 -30.27
N ARG A 257 17.28 17.28 -31.41
CA ARG A 257 17.96 17.23 -32.70
C ARG A 257 17.05 17.87 -33.77
#